data_a5eb8d807aada2219e98c7359f66a7da
#
_entry.id   a5eb8d807aada2219e98c7359f66a7da
#
_cell.length_a   1.000
_cell.length_b   1.000
_cell.length_c   1.000
_cell.angle_alpha   90.00
_cell.angle_beta   90.00
_cell.angle_gamma   90.00
#
_symmetry.space_group_name_H-M   'P 1'
#
loop_
_entity.id
_entity.type
_entity.pdbx_description
1 polymer ?
#
loop_
_entity_poly.entity_id
_entity_poly.type
_entity_poly.pdbx_seq_one_letter_code
_entity_poly.pdbx_strand_id
1 'polypeptide(L)'
;MSEEIIEAVYRYSSFQNVPLMLIASRNQIDWDGGYVNNWKTPSYISFLSLLKKQYQNADILICRDHCGPLFESSKIKDVYKTIDSDIENNFHLIHVDFSYYDVDYQKKLEESKKAIEYIHKCNSHTLIEVGTDRNTGENLKCVDEIREEFSYFNSISPIAFFVLQTGSLVKEINQRGSFNGKYLRSIRSGILDKDLRIKEHNADYLSKEQLRERNGLVNSMNIAPCLGILQTMTTIQRCNIHGVNFEDFLEESYRSKKMGQMA
;
A
#
# COMPACT_ATOMS: atom_id res chain seq x y z
N MET A 1 7.47 9.07 0.18
CA MET A 1 8.07 8.59 -1.11
C MET A 1 8.71 9.81 -1.77
N SER A 2 9.91 9.70 -2.31
CA SER A 2 10.60 10.77 -3.05
C SER A 2 11.05 10.22 -4.40
N GLU A 3 11.45 11.10 -5.31
CA GLU A 3 11.97 10.69 -6.62
C GLU A 3 13.16 9.74 -6.48
N GLU A 4 14.09 10.04 -5.54
CA GLU A 4 15.27 9.23 -5.30
C GLU A 4 14.94 7.83 -4.76
N ILE A 5 13.90 7.72 -3.89
CA ILE A 5 13.44 6.41 -3.42
C ILE A 5 12.83 5.62 -4.57
N ILE A 6 12.02 6.25 -5.40
CA ILE A 6 11.41 5.60 -6.57
C ILE A 6 12.49 5.13 -7.53
N GLU A 7 13.47 5.98 -7.83
CA GLU A 7 14.62 5.60 -8.67
C GLU A 7 15.42 4.45 -8.05
N ALA A 8 15.66 4.46 -6.74
CA ALA A 8 16.35 3.38 -6.05
C ALA A 8 15.59 2.04 -6.18
N VAL A 9 14.24 2.05 -6.15
CA VAL A 9 13.40 0.88 -6.37
C VAL A 9 13.56 0.35 -7.80
N TYR A 10 13.52 1.21 -8.81
CA TYR A 10 13.77 0.82 -10.21
C TYR A 10 15.16 0.22 -10.41
N ARG A 11 16.19 0.87 -9.87
CA ARG A 11 17.58 0.40 -9.94
C ARG A 11 17.74 -0.94 -9.26
N TYR A 12 17.16 -1.12 -8.07
CA TYR A 12 17.21 -2.39 -7.33
C TYR A 12 16.51 -3.52 -8.09
N SER A 13 15.28 -3.30 -8.57
CA SER A 13 14.53 -4.27 -9.37
C SER A 13 15.33 -4.69 -10.60
N SER A 14 15.87 -3.73 -11.34
CA SER A 14 16.67 -3.97 -12.55
C SER A 14 17.97 -4.75 -12.26
N PHE A 15 18.66 -4.44 -11.13
CA PHE A 15 19.92 -5.09 -10.76
C PHE A 15 19.71 -6.49 -10.20
N GLN A 16 18.69 -6.68 -9.36
CA GLN A 16 18.39 -7.97 -8.72
C GLN A 16 17.50 -8.89 -9.55
N ASN A 17 16.92 -8.36 -10.64
CA ASN A 17 15.91 -9.05 -11.47
C ASN A 17 14.75 -9.59 -10.64
N VAL A 18 14.17 -8.74 -9.78
CA VAL A 18 13.02 -9.07 -8.93
C VAL A 18 11.86 -8.12 -9.20
N PRO A 19 10.62 -8.66 -9.26
CA PRO A 19 9.43 -7.81 -9.38
C PRO A 19 9.19 -7.04 -8.10
N LEU A 20 8.86 -5.75 -8.23
CA LEU A 20 8.49 -4.89 -7.11
C LEU A 20 7.20 -4.14 -7.42
N MET A 21 6.47 -3.76 -6.37
CA MET A 21 5.28 -2.93 -6.48
C MET A 21 5.57 -1.53 -5.95
N LEU A 22 5.27 -0.51 -6.74
CA LEU A 22 5.15 0.86 -6.27
C LEU A 22 3.69 1.12 -5.94
N ILE A 23 3.42 1.34 -4.66
CA ILE A 23 2.07 1.56 -4.14
C ILE A 23 1.91 3.03 -3.75
N ALA A 24 0.93 3.70 -4.32
CA ALA A 24 0.64 5.11 -4.05
C ALA A 24 -0.78 5.23 -3.47
N SER A 25 -0.89 5.73 -2.22
CA SER A 25 -2.20 6.05 -1.66
C SER A 25 -2.77 7.34 -2.29
N ARG A 26 -4.07 7.54 -2.14
CA ARG A 26 -4.75 8.75 -2.62
C ARG A 26 -4.19 10.03 -1.98
N ASN A 27 -3.77 9.97 -0.71
CA ASN A 27 -3.13 11.12 -0.07
C ASN A 27 -1.76 11.46 -0.68
N GLN A 28 -1.06 10.46 -1.18
CA GLN A 28 0.27 10.63 -1.76
C GLN A 28 0.21 11.19 -3.17
N ILE A 29 -0.63 10.61 -4.02
CA ILE A 29 -0.77 10.92 -5.45
C ILE A 29 -2.21 10.63 -5.85
N ASP A 30 -2.94 11.61 -6.39
CA ASP A 30 -4.33 11.40 -6.82
C ASP A 30 -4.60 12.12 -8.14
N TRP A 31 -5.83 12.00 -8.66
CA TRP A 31 -6.28 12.66 -9.89
C TRP A 31 -6.13 14.19 -9.83
N ASP A 32 -6.33 14.80 -8.66
CA ASP A 32 -6.23 16.25 -8.41
C ASP A 32 -4.91 16.68 -7.74
N GLY A 33 -4.07 15.73 -7.36
CA GLY A 33 -2.77 15.92 -6.72
C GLY A 33 -2.69 15.27 -5.35
N GLY A 34 -1.48 15.20 -4.78
CA GLY A 34 -1.20 14.65 -3.46
C GLY A 34 0.00 15.32 -2.81
N TYR A 35 0.36 14.88 -1.60
CA TYR A 35 1.47 15.51 -0.88
C TYR A 35 2.87 15.14 -1.43
N VAL A 36 2.97 14.10 -2.26
CA VAL A 36 4.22 13.73 -2.92
C VAL A 36 4.39 14.62 -4.16
N ASN A 37 5.29 15.57 -4.08
CA ASN A 37 5.63 16.52 -5.16
C ASN A 37 4.43 17.24 -5.78
N ASN A 38 3.29 17.30 -5.10
CA ASN A 38 2.00 17.72 -5.66
C ASN A 38 1.63 17.01 -6.97
N TRP A 39 2.10 15.77 -7.15
CA TRP A 39 1.84 15.02 -8.36
C TRP A 39 0.38 14.64 -8.50
N LYS A 40 -0.14 14.94 -9.68
CA LYS A 40 -1.31 14.24 -10.21
C LYS A 40 -0.90 12.91 -10.82
N THR A 41 -1.84 11.96 -10.89
CA THR A 41 -1.58 10.63 -11.45
C THR A 41 -0.83 10.66 -12.80
N PRO A 42 -1.20 11.50 -13.82
CA PRO A 42 -0.46 11.53 -15.08
C PRO A 42 0.99 12.00 -14.93
N SER A 43 1.27 12.96 -14.03
CA SER A 43 2.63 13.47 -13.80
C SER A 43 3.52 12.39 -13.17
N TYR A 44 2.97 11.64 -12.20
CA TYR A 44 3.63 10.49 -11.60
C TYR A 44 3.98 9.43 -12.66
N ILE A 45 3.02 9.03 -13.50
CA ILE A 45 3.25 8.04 -14.56
C ILE A 45 4.26 8.51 -15.58
N SER A 46 4.27 9.81 -15.92
CA SER A 46 5.29 10.40 -16.80
C SER A 46 6.70 10.22 -16.21
N PHE A 47 6.87 10.46 -14.91
CA PHE A 47 8.14 10.26 -14.21
C PHE A 47 8.55 8.77 -14.21
N LEU A 48 7.63 7.85 -13.89
CA LEU A 48 7.92 6.40 -13.93
C LEU A 48 8.30 5.93 -15.34
N SER A 49 7.72 6.52 -16.37
CA SER A 49 8.04 6.20 -17.77
C SER A 49 9.47 6.60 -18.15
N LEU A 50 9.99 7.70 -17.58
CA LEU A 50 11.39 8.09 -17.73
C LEU A 50 12.32 7.07 -17.07
N LEU A 51 12.00 6.65 -15.83
CA LEU A 51 12.77 5.64 -15.12
C LEU A 51 12.73 4.28 -15.83
N LYS A 52 11.59 3.87 -16.39
CA LYS A 52 11.51 2.63 -17.17
C LYS A 52 12.40 2.64 -18.41
N LYS A 53 12.57 3.79 -19.07
CA LYS A 53 13.53 3.94 -20.19
C LYS A 53 14.98 3.80 -19.72
N GLN A 54 15.29 4.33 -18.53
CA GLN A 54 16.64 4.27 -17.94
C GLN A 54 16.95 2.86 -17.41
N TYR A 55 15.99 2.22 -16.76
CA TYR A 55 16.10 0.91 -16.12
C TYR A 55 15.23 -0.13 -16.84
N GLN A 56 15.57 -0.47 -18.08
CA GLN A 56 14.73 -1.28 -18.98
C GLN A 56 14.39 -2.66 -18.42
N ASN A 57 15.30 -3.27 -17.65
CA ASN A 57 15.11 -4.58 -17.03
C ASN A 57 14.34 -4.52 -15.69
N ALA A 58 13.97 -3.34 -15.19
CA ALA A 58 13.18 -3.24 -13.99
C ALA A 58 11.78 -3.81 -14.22
N ASP A 59 11.33 -4.69 -13.32
CA ASP A 59 9.99 -5.26 -13.30
C ASP A 59 9.20 -4.59 -12.18
N ILE A 60 8.44 -3.54 -12.55
CA ILE A 60 7.71 -2.69 -11.61
C ILE A 60 6.22 -2.72 -11.93
N LEU A 61 5.44 -3.14 -10.94
CA LEU A 61 3.98 -3.00 -10.97
C LEU A 61 3.58 -1.68 -10.31
N ILE A 62 2.76 -0.91 -10.99
CA ILE A 62 2.21 0.35 -10.48
C ILE A 62 0.86 0.07 -9.88
N CYS A 63 0.70 0.38 -8.59
CA CYS A 63 -0.45 -0.01 -7.81
C CYS A 63 -1.03 1.18 -7.06
N ARG A 64 -2.36 1.22 -6.95
CA ARG A 64 -3.08 2.12 -6.06
C ARG A 64 -3.21 1.46 -4.69
N ASP A 65 -2.84 2.19 -3.63
CA ASP A 65 -3.07 1.79 -2.26
C ASP A 65 -4.25 2.56 -1.67
N HIS A 66 -5.03 1.94 -0.80
CA HIS A 66 -6.17 2.53 -0.08
C HIS A 66 -7.10 3.35 -1.00
N CYS A 67 -7.62 2.71 -2.08
CA CYS A 67 -8.61 3.33 -2.97
C CYS A 67 -10.01 3.22 -2.37
N GLY A 68 -10.31 4.13 -1.45
CA GLY A 68 -11.60 4.25 -0.78
C GLY A 68 -11.80 5.65 -0.24
N PRO A 69 -12.89 5.90 0.50
CA PRO A 69 -13.08 7.15 1.23
C PRO A 69 -11.96 7.33 2.24
N LEU A 70 -11.22 8.44 2.12
CA LEU A 70 -10.21 8.82 3.10
C LEU A 70 -10.92 9.65 4.17
N PHE A 71 -10.61 9.44 5.44
CA PHE A 71 -11.13 10.24 6.56
C PHE A 71 -12.29 11.22 6.23
N GLU A 72 -13.03 11.68 7.15
CA GLU A 72 -14.29 12.44 7.15
C GLU A 72 -14.65 13.33 5.92
N SER A 73 -13.70 13.70 5.07
CA SER A 73 -13.90 14.67 3.98
C SER A 73 -14.04 14.09 2.57
N SER A 74 -13.70 12.83 2.34
CA SER A 74 -13.73 12.30 0.97
C SER A 74 -15.10 11.73 0.61
N LYS A 75 -15.74 12.38 -0.35
CA LYS A 75 -16.98 11.90 -0.95
C LYS A 75 -16.69 10.64 -1.77
N ILE A 76 -17.59 9.67 -1.75
CA ILE A 76 -17.51 8.45 -2.59
C ILE A 76 -17.26 8.79 -4.07
N LYS A 77 -17.82 9.89 -4.57
CA LYS A 77 -17.60 10.35 -5.95
C LYS A 77 -16.12 10.55 -6.31
N ASP A 78 -15.30 10.94 -5.35
CA ASP A 78 -13.88 11.16 -5.59
C ASP A 78 -13.11 9.85 -5.71
N VAL A 79 -13.59 8.75 -5.10
CA VAL A 79 -13.04 7.41 -5.29
C VAL A 79 -13.11 6.99 -6.75
N TYR A 80 -14.24 7.20 -7.41
CA TYR A 80 -14.41 6.85 -8.82
C TYR A 80 -13.55 7.69 -9.76
N LYS A 81 -13.32 8.98 -9.43
CA LYS A 81 -12.36 9.81 -10.19
C LYS A 81 -10.92 9.29 -10.06
N THR A 82 -10.55 8.80 -8.87
CA THR A 82 -9.26 8.15 -8.68
C THR A 82 -9.16 6.90 -9.54
N ILE A 83 -10.19 6.04 -9.50
CA ILE A 83 -10.25 4.81 -10.30
C ILE A 83 -10.13 5.13 -11.81
N ASP A 84 -10.89 6.12 -12.30
CA ASP A 84 -10.83 6.53 -13.70
C ASP A 84 -9.41 6.98 -14.08
N SER A 85 -8.82 7.85 -13.26
CA SER A 85 -7.45 8.33 -13.49
C SER A 85 -6.41 7.22 -13.45
N ASP A 86 -6.55 6.23 -12.55
CA ASP A 86 -5.64 5.11 -12.44
C ASP A 86 -5.75 4.18 -13.66
N ILE A 87 -6.97 3.89 -14.11
CA ILE A 87 -7.22 3.05 -15.29
C ILE A 87 -6.69 3.73 -16.56
N GLU A 88 -6.96 5.02 -16.75
CA GLU A 88 -6.46 5.82 -17.87
C GLU A 88 -4.91 5.86 -17.90
N ASN A 89 -4.28 5.76 -16.75
CA ASN A 89 -2.83 5.77 -16.60
C ASN A 89 -2.22 4.38 -16.39
N ASN A 90 -2.96 3.30 -16.71
CA ASN A 90 -2.50 1.92 -16.74
C ASN A 90 -1.94 1.41 -15.39
N PHE A 91 -2.59 1.70 -14.29
CA PHE A 91 -2.29 1.04 -13.03
C PHE A 91 -2.59 -0.46 -13.15
N HIS A 92 -1.68 -1.28 -12.65
CA HIS A 92 -1.77 -2.74 -12.74
C HIS A 92 -2.72 -3.33 -11.69
N LEU A 93 -2.79 -2.69 -10.51
CA LEU A 93 -3.57 -3.16 -9.37
C LEU A 93 -4.20 -1.98 -8.63
N ILE A 94 -5.45 -2.17 -8.19
CA ILE A 94 -6.16 -1.22 -7.35
C ILE A 94 -6.60 -1.92 -6.06
N HIS A 95 -6.13 -1.41 -4.91
CA HIS A 95 -6.59 -1.82 -3.59
C HIS A 95 -7.91 -1.11 -3.26
N VAL A 96 -9.00 -1.83 -3.37
CA VAL A 96 -10.34 -1.35 -2.99
C VAL A 96 -10.47 -1.43 -1.48
N ASP A 97 -10.49 -0.27 -0.81
CA ASP A 97 -10.46 -0.18 0.64
C ASP A 97 -11.51 0.80 1.19
N PHE A 98 -12.60 0.26 1.70
CA PHE A 98 -13.65 1.02 2.37
C PHE A 98 -13.56 0.93 3.91
N SER A 99 -12.41 0.52 4.47
CA SER A 99 -12.23 0.38 5.93
C SER A 99 -12.49 1.67 6.70
N TYR A 100 -12.13 2.82 6.11
CA TYR A 100 -12.32 4.15 6.72
C TYR A 100 -13.68 4.79 6.41
N TYR A 101 -14.53 4.13 5.60
CA TYR A 101 -15.86 4.63 5.36
C TYR A 101 -16.71 4.46 6.63
N ASP A 102 -17.29 5.57 7.12
CA ASP A 102 -18.06 5.59 8.38
C ASP A 102 -19.52 5.14 8.16
N VAL A 103 -19.66 3.85 7.91
CA VAL A 103 -20.94 3.16 7.73
C VAL A 103 -20.83 1.76 8.33
N ASP A 104 -21.96 1.05 8.41
CA ASP A 104 -21.99 -0.35 8.83
C ASP A 104 -21.17 -1.26 7.88
N TYR A 105 -20.82 -2.42 8.38
CA TYR A 105 -19.98 -3.38 7.65
C TYR A 105 -20.62 -3.85 6.34
N GLN A 106 -21.90 -4.12 6.34
CA GLN A 106 -22.61 -4.57 5.14
C GLN A 106 -22.55 -3.52 4.03
N LYS A 107 -22.69 -2.26 4.40
CA LYS A 107 -22.59 -1.14 3.45
C LYS A 107 -21.17 -1.00 2.89
N LYS A 108 -20.12 -1.25 3.71
CA LYS A 108 -18.73 -1.29 3.22
C LYS A 108 -18.56 -2.36 2.15
N LEU A 109 -19.09 -3.57 2.38
CA LEU A 109 -19.04 -4.67 1.40
C LEU A 109 -19.74 -4.30 0.09
N GLU A 110 -20.95 -3.71 0.17
CA GLU A 110 -21.71 -3.28 -1.01
C GLU A 110 -20.95 -2.21 -1.83
N GLU A 111 -20.39 -1.21 -1.19
CA GLU A 111 -19.63 -0.16 -1.88
C GLU A 111 -18.32 -0.70 -2.46
N SER A 112 -17.64 -1.61 -1.76
CA SER A 112 -16.47 -2.32 -2.30
C SER A 112 -16.83 -3.13 -3.55
N LYS A 113 -17.97 -3.86 -3.50
CA LYS A 113 -18.48 -4.60 -4.66
C LYS A 113 -18.70 -3.67 -5.85
N LYS A 114 -19.42 -2.55 -5.66
CA LYS A 114 -19.67 -1.57 -6.74
C LYS A 114 -18.39 -1.02 -7.34
N ALA A 115 -17.37 -0.75 -6.51
CA ALA A 115 -16.09 -0.27 -6.98
C ALA A 115 -15.37 -1.33 -7.82
N ILE A 116 -15.36 -2.61 -7.39
CA ILE A 116 -14.76 -3.73 -8.14
C ILE A 116 -15.47 -3.92 -9.49
N GLU A 117 -16.80 -3.96 -9.49
CA GLU A 117 -17.60 -4.08 -10.72
C GLU A 117 -17.33 -2.90 -11.68
N TYR A 118 -17.18 -1.69 -11.14
CA TYR A 118 -16.85 -0.51 -11.93
C TYR A 118 -15.45 -0.61 -12.55
N ILE A 119 -14.43 -0.98 -11.76
CA ILE A 119 -13.06 -1.18 -12.25
C ILE A 119 -13.06 -2.17 -13.41
N HIS A 120 -13.71 -3.32 -13.26
CA HIS A 120 -13.72 -4.36 -14.28
C HIS A 120 -14.55 -3.98 -15.53
N LYS A 121 -15.58 -3.16 -15.36
CA LYS A 121 -16.32 -2.60 -16.49
C LYS A 121 -15.42 -1.67 -17.33
N CYS A 122 -14.54 -0.89 -16.68
CA CYS A 122 -13.63 0.02 -17.36
C CYS A 122 -12.38 -0.70 -17.90
N ASN A 123 -11.81 -1.63 -17.13
CA ASN A 123 -10.65 -2.44 -17.53
C ASN A 123 -10.64 -3.78 -16.79
N SER A 124 -11.03 -4.85 -17.48
CA SER A 124 -11.09 -6.21 -16.92
C SER A 124 -9.72 -6.83 -16.59
N HIS A 125 -8.62 -6.22 -17.00
CA HIS A 125 -7.26 -6.69 -16.72
C HIS A 125 -6.66 -6.08 -15.44
N THR A 126 -7.31 -5.06 -14.86
CA THR A 126 -6.84 -4.45 -13.61
C THR A 126 -6.99 -5.47 -12.47
N LEU A 127 -5.88 -5.77 -11.80
CA LEU A 127 -5.87 -6.66 -10.64
C LEU A 127 -6.54 -5.98 -9.44
N ILE A 128 -7.28 -6.79 -8.68
CA ILE A 128 -8.01 -6.31 -7.49
C ILE A 128 -7.30 -6.79 -6.23
N GLU A 129 -7.05 -5.85 -5.33
CA GLU A 129 -6.69 -6.10 -3.95
C GLU A 129 -7.83 -5.59 -3.06
N VAL A 130 -8.18 -6.33 -2.03
CA VAL A 130 -9.25 -5.94 -1.09
C VAL A 130 -8.80 -6.04 0.35
N GLY A 131 -9.37 -5.17 1.18
CA GLY A 131 -9.26 -5.23 2.63
C GLY A 131 -10.34 -4.35 3.25
N THR A 132 -10.97 -4.81 4.30
CA THR A 132 -12.09 -4.11 4.95
C THR A 132 -11.79 -3.70 6.39
N ASP A 133 -10.67 -4.13 6.94
CA ASP A 133 -10.29 -3.85 8.32
C ASP A 133 -9.31 -2.69 8.44
N ARG A 134 -9.56 -1.82 9.40
CA ARG A 134 -8.57 -0.83 9.81
C ARG A 134 -7.36 -1.54 10.39
N ASN A 135 -6.18 -1.07 10.03
CA ASN A 135 -4.94 -1.66 10.51
C ASN A 135 -4.64 -1.22 11.94
N THR A 136 -5.13 -2.01 12.91
CA THR A 136 -4.95 -1.78 14.35
C THR A 136 -3.84 -2.64 14.96
N GLY A 137 -3.25 -3.55 14.19
CA GLY A 137 -2.28 -4.53 14.69
C GLY A 137 -2.92 -5.72 15.41
N GLU A 138 -4.24 -5.81 15.47
CA GLU A 138 -4.99 -6.87 16.15
C GLU A 138 -5.71 -7.77 15.17
N ASN A 139 -5.88 -9.05 15.55
CA ASN A 139 -6.64 -10.02 14.78
C ASN A 139 -8.09 -9.98 15.27
N LEU A 140 -8.93 -9.23 14.59
CA LEU A 140 -10.30 -8.98 15.03
C LEU A 140 -11.31 -10.01 14.52
N LYS A 141 -10.98 -10.73 13.43
CA LYS A 141 -11.89 -11.67 12.78
C LYS A 141 -11.47 -13.12 13.01
N CYS A 142 -12.46 -14.00 13.22
CA CYS A 142 -12.20 -15.43 13.23
C CYS A 142 -11.99 -15.97 11.81
N VAL A 143 -11.53 -17.22 11.70
CA VAL A 143 -11.22 -17.86 10.42
C VAL A 143 -12.45 -17.95 9.52
N ASP A 144 -13.65 -18.18 10.10
CA ASP A 144 -14.89 -18.30 9.33
C ASP A 144 -15.32 -16.94 8.74
N GLU A 145 -15.21 -15.86 9.51
CA GLU A 145 -15.48 -14.51 9.02
C GLU A 145 -14.55 -14.13 7.86
N ILE A 146 -13.25 -14.44 7.98
CA ILE A 146 -12.27 -14.20 6.89
C ILE A 146 -12.62 -15.03 5.67
N ARG A 147 -13.01 -16.29 5.85
CA ARG A 147 -13.40 -17.16 4.74
C ARG A 147 -14.64 -16.64 4.01
N GLU A 148 -15.65 -16.21 4.75
CA GLU A 148 -16.87 -15.64 4.19
C GLU A 148 -16.58 -14.37 3.40
N GLU A 149 -15.79 -13.46 3.96
CA GLU A 149 -15.40 -12.21 3.32
C GLU A 149 -14.55 -12.46 2.04
N PHE A 150 -13.55 -13.32 2.12
CA PHE A 150 -12.76 -13.70 0.94
C PHE A 150 -13.64 -14.33 -0.13
N SER A 151 -14.51 -15.28 0.24
CA SER A 151 -15.44 -15.92 -0.69
C SER A 151 -16.39 -14.92 -1.34
N TYR A 152 -16.89 -13.96 -0.57
CA TYR A 152 -17.73 -12.89 -1.09
C TYR A 152 -17.02 -12.10 -2.19
N PHE A 153 -15.83 -11.59 -1.92
CA PHE A 153 -15.08 -10.81 -2.91
C PHE A 153 -14.64 -11.65 -4.10
N ASN A 154 -14.15 -12.86 -3.87
CA ASN A 154 -13.69 -13.77 -4.93
C ASN A 154 -14.85 -14.22 -5.84
N SER A 155 -16.09 -14.19 -5.37
CA SER A 155 -17.28 -14.44 -6.20
C SER A 155 -17.61 -13.28 -7.16
N ILE A 156 -17.15 -12.06 -6.85
CA ILE A 156 -17.34 -10.87 -7.69
C ILE A 156 -16.24 -10.82 -8.77
N SER A 157 -15.01 -11.07 -8.34
CA SER A 157 -13.81 -11.03 -9.19
C SER A 157 -12.69 -11.84 -8.56
N PRO A 158 -11.81 -12.48 -9.34
CA PRO A 158 -10.58 -13.06 -8.82
C PRO A 158 -9.76 -12.02 -8.07
N ILE A 159 -9.45 -12.28 -6.80
CA ILE A 159 -8.72 -11.37 -5.93
C ILE A 159 -7.22 -11.65 -6.02
N ALA A 160 -6.45 -10.65 -6.45
CA ALA A 160 -5.00 -10.76 -6.54
C ALA A 160 -4.34 -10.81 -5.16
N PHE A 161 -4.80 -9.99 -4.23
CA PHE A 161 -4.35 -9.99 -2.84
C PHE A 161 -5.50 -9.69 -1.90
N PHE A 162 -5.49 -10.38 -0.76
CA PHE A 162 -6.38 -10.13 0.36
C PHE A 162 -5.57 -9.56 1.53
N VAL A 163 -5.86 -8.33 1.92
CA VAL A 163 -5.17 -7.65 3.02
C VAL A 163 -5.70 -8.15 4.34
N LEU A 164 -4.82 -8.69 5.17
CA LEU A 164 -5.16 -9.23 6.48
C LEU A 164 -4.38 -8.55 7.60
N GLN A 165 -5.03 -8.42 8.74
CA GLN A 165 -4.38 -8.09 10.00
C GLN A 165 -3.54 -9.29 10.45
N THR A 166 -2.22 -9.11 10.49
CA THR A 166 -1.28 -10.19 10.85
C THR A 166 -0.76 -10.07 12.28
N GLY A 167 -1.16 -9.02 12.98
CA GLY A 167 -0.62 -8.62 14.27
C GLY A 167 0.54 -7.62 14.18
N SER A 168 1.05 -7.36 12.98
CA SER A 168 2.10 -6.34 12.77
C SER A 168 1.52 -4.94 12.92
N LEU A 169 2.24 -4.08 13.63
CA LEU A 169 1.88 -2.68 13.82
C LEU A 169 3.14 -1.82 13.90
N VAL A 170 3.22 -0.83 13.05
CA VAL A 170 4.30 0.17 13.09
C VAL A 170 3.85 1.36 13.91
N LYS A 171 4.67 1.75 14.87
CA LYS A 171 4.55 3.02 15.59
C LYS A 171 5.88 3.74 15.59
N GLU A 172 5.88 5.00 15.14
CA GLU A 172 7.10 5.79 14.98
C GLU A 172 8.12 5.07 14.08
N ILE A 173 9.27 4.71 14.61
CA ILE A 173 10.37 4.02 13.92
C ILE A 173 10.52 2.56 14.39
N ASN A 174 9.47 1.98 14.95
CA ASN A 174 9.54 0.64 15.54
C ASN A 174 8.38 -0.25 15.08
N GLN A 175 8.68 -1.53 14.96
CA GLN A 175 7.67 -2.59 14.91
C GLN A 175 7.18 -2.85 16.33
N ARG A 176 5.92 -2.54 16.63
CA ARG A 176 5.29 -2.69 17.95
C ARG A 176 4.35 -3.89 18.01
N GLY A 177 3.84 -4.34 16.88
CA GLY A 177 2.96 -5.48 16.82
C GLY A 177 3.69 -6.82 16.94
N SER A 178 2.92 -7.88 17.14
CA SER A 178 3.41 -9.26 17.21
C SER A 178 2.77 -10.08 16.10
N PHE A 179 3.58 -10.53 15.15
CA PHE A 179 3.13 -11.38 14.05
C PHE A 179 2.51 -12.68 14.56
N ASN A 180 1.27 -12.97 14.14
CA ASN A 180 0.56 -14.18 14.54
C ASN A 180 0.56 -15.24 13.44
N GLY A 181 1.68 -15.95 13.32
CA GLY A 181 1.83 -17.01 12.32
C GLY A 181 0.90 -18.22 12.55
N LYS A 182 0.44 -18.47 13.80
CA LYS A 182 -0.55 -19.54 14.07
C LYS A 182 -1.91 -19.18 13.46
N TYR A 183 -2.34 -17.94 13.65
CA TYR A 183 -3.57 -17.43 13.07
C TYR A 183 -3.56 -17.53 11.54
N LEU A 184 -2.48 -17.08 10.88
CA LEU A 184 -2.37 -17.17 9.42
C LEU A 184 -2.37 -18.61 8.90
N ARG A 185 -1.74 -19.55 9.62
CA ARG A 185 -1.83 -20.98 9.30
C ARG A 185 -3.28 -21.49 9.40
N SER A 186 -4.02 -21.07 10.41
CA SER A 186 -5.44 -21.44 10.56
C SER A 186 -6.29 -20.89 9.41
N ILE A 187 -6.06 -19.66 8.99
CA ILE A 187 -6.74 -19.08 7.83
C ILE A 187 -6.43 -19.89 6.56
N ARG A 188 -5.15 -20.16 6.28
CA ARG A 188 -4.75 -20.91 5.08
C ARG A 188 -5.29 -22.35 5.08
N SER A 189 -5.39 -23.00 6.24
CA SER A 189 -5.99 -24.33 6.34
C SER A 189 -7.51 -24.31 6.27
N GLY A 190 -8.15 -23.23 6.72
CA GLY A 190 -9.60 -23.06 6.67
C GLY A 190 -10.12 -22.59 5.29
N ILE A 191 -9.28 -21.94 4.51
CA ILE A 191 -9.58 -21.51 3.15
C ILE A 191 -8.82 -22.42 2.19
N LEU A 192 -9.50 -23.43 1.66
CA LEU A 192 -8.91 -24.43 0.74
C LEU A 192 -8.61 -23.86 -0.66
N ASP A 193 -8.84 -22.57 -0.85
CA ASP A 193 -8.55 -21.90 -2.10
C ASP A 193 -7.03 -21.69 -2.27
N LYS A 194 -6.46 -22.34 -3.28
CA LYS A 194 -5.04 -22.23 -3.62
C LYS A 194 -4.64 -20.83 -4.09
N ASP A 195 -5.63 -20.02 -4.47
CA ASP A 195 -5.43 -18.67 -5.01
C ASP A 195 -5.45 -17.59 -3.93
N LEU A 196 -5.72 -17.93 -2.66
CA LEU A 196 -5.62 -16.98 -1.56
C LEU A 196 -4.18 -16.48 -1.40
N ARG A 197 -3.96 -15.22 -1.79
CA ARG A 197 -2.70 -14.50 -1.58
C ARG A 197 -2.88 -13.46 -0.51
N ILE A 198 -2.18 -13.63 0.60
CA ILE A 198 -2.26 -12.73 1.76
C ILE A 198 -1.24 -11.61 1.58
N LYS A 199 -1.70 -10.38 1.75
CA LYS A 199 -0.86 -9.19 1.83
C LYS A 199 -0.87 -8.62 3.24
N GLU A 200 0.31 -8.31 3.76
CA GLU A 200 0.52 -7.70 5.07
C GLU A 200 0.86 -6.23 4.90
N HIS A 201 0.15 -5.37 5.62
CA HIS A 201 0.56 -3.98 5.82
C HIS A 201 1.46 -3.87 7.05
N ASN A 202 2.11 -2.70 7.26
CA ASN A 202 3.03 -2.46 8.40
C ASN A 202 4.23 -3.41 8.47
N ALA A 203 4.85 -3.74 7.35
CA ALA A 203 6.04 -4.59 7.32
C ALA A 203 7.37 -3.82 7.43
N ASP A 204 7.31 -2.57 7.89
CA ASP A 204 8.50 -1.75 8.14
C ASP A 204 9.30 -2.26 9.35
N TYR A 205 10.59 -2.04 9.32
CA TYR A 205 11.53 -2.34 10.42
C TYR A 205 11.60 -3.80 10.85
N LEU A 206 11.26 -4.74 9.98
CA LEU A 206 11.35 -6.16 10.26
C LEU A 206 12.79 -6.66 10.23
N SER A 207 13.17 -7.47 11.23
CA SER A 207 14.44 -8.20 11.22
C SER A 207 14.39 -9.37 10.20
N LYS A 208 15.56 -9.94 9.91
CA LYS A 208 15.66 -11.12 9.04
C LYS A 208 14.86 -12.32 9.61
N GLU A 209 14.85 -12.47 10.92
CA GLU A 209 14.11 -13.51 11.63
C GLU A 209 12.60 -13.30 11.46
N GLN A 210 12.14 -12.07 11.68
CA GLN A 210 10.73 -11.70 11.48
C GLN A 210 10.28 -11.86 10.01
N LEU A 211 11.15 -11.58 9.03
CA LEU A 211 10.88 -11.86 7.62
C LEU A 211 10.75 -13.38 7.35
N ARG A 212 11.61 -14.20 7.97
CA ARG A 212 11.54 -15.67 7.84
C ARG A 212 10.26 -16.25 8.41
N GLU A 213 9.73 -15.71 9.52
CA GLU A 213 8.47 -16.14 10.12
C GLU A 213 7.27 -16.00 9.16
N ARG A 214 7.36 -15.08 8.21
CA ARG A 214 6.32 -14.80 7.20
C ARG A 214 6.41 -15.70 5.98
N ASN A 215 7.54 -16.37 5.80
CA ASN A 215 7.77 -17.22 4.63
C ASN A 215 6.71 -18.31 4.51
N GLY A 216 6.08 -18.41 3.34
CA GLY A 216 4.99 -19.34 3.06
C GLY A 216 3.63 -18.97 3.69
N LEU A 217 3.56 -17.90 4.51
CA LEU A 217 2.32 -17.41 5.12
C LEU A 217 1.82 -16.10 4.49
N VAL A 218 2.72 -15.20 4.14
CA VAL A 218 2.45 -13.91 3.52
C VAL A 218 3.02 -13.91 2.11
N ASN A 219 2.27 -13.41 1.15
CA ASN A 219 2.65 -13.38 -0.27
C ASN A 219 3.22 -12.02 -0.69
N SER A 220 2.78 -10.96 -0.02
CA SER A 220 3.24 -9.59 -0.28
C SER A 220 3.23 -8.78 1.00
N MET A 221 4.12 -7.79 1.09
CA MET A 221 4.26 -6.92 2.25
C MET A 221 4.41 -5.47 1.81
N ASN A 222 3.70 -4.56 2.48
CA ASN A 222 3.86 -3.12 2.28
C ASN A 222 4.92 -2.56 3.23
N ILE A 223 5.82 -1.78 2.65
CA ILE A 223 6.82 -0.98 3.36
C ILE A 223 6.55 0.48 2.99
N ALA A 224 6.41 1.37 3.96
CA ALA A 224 6.10 2.77 3.70
C ALA A 224 7.07 3.74 4.40
N PRO A 225 7.03 3.97 5.73
CA PRO A 225 7.83 5.02 6.36
C PRO A 225 9.32 4.72 6.42
N CYS A 226 9.77 3.46 6.51
CA CYS A 226 11.15 3.13 6.78
C CYS A 226 12.13 3.62 5.69
N LEU A 227 11.73 3.60 4.41
CA LEU A 227 12.58 4.09 3.31
C LEU A 227 12.78 5.61 3.40
N GLY A 228 11.72 6.36 3.70
CA GLY A 228 11.81 7.81 3.90
C GLY A 228 12.65 8.19 5.12
N ILE A 229 12.54 7.43 6.20
CA ILE A 229 13.36 7.63 7.41
C ILE A 229 14.82 7.35 7.11
N LEU A 230 15.13 6.24 6.42
CA LEU A 230 16.51 5.93 6.01
C LEU A 230 17.11 7.01 5.12
N GLN A 231 16.35 7.53 4.16
CA GLN A 231 16.76 8.64 3.30
C GLN A 231 17.09 9.87 4.16
N THR A 232 16.18 10.27 5.05
CA THR A 232 16.37 11.43 5.93
C THR A 232 17.59 11.28 6.83
N MET A 233 17.75 10.15 7.49
CA MET A 233 18.90 9.87 8.37
C MET A 233 20.22 9.91 7.59
N THR A 234 20.25 9.31 6.41
CA THR A 234 21.44 9.31 5.54
C THR A 234 21.78 10.73 5.08
N THR A 235 20.78 11.53 4.72
CA THR A 235 20.95 12.92 4.32
C THR A 235 21.54 13.75 5.46
N ILE A 236 20.96 13.67 6.67
CA ILE A 236 21.48 14.36 7.86
C ILE A 236 22.92 13.95 8.16
N GLN A 237 23.21 12.65 8.12
CA GLN A 237 24.56 12.15 8.33
C GLN A 237 25.57 12.73 7.32
N ARG A 238 25.20 12.80 6.05
CA ARG A 238 26.03 13.41 5.00
C ARG A 238 26.20 14.90 5.20
N CYS A 239 25.15 15.62 5.58
CA CYS A 239 25.24 17.03 5.93
C CYS A 239 26.26 17.26 7.05
N ASN A 240 26.22 16.46 8.12
CA ASN A 240 27.17 16.52 9.22
C ASN A 240 28.61 16.28 8.76
N ILE A 241 28.85 15.25 7.92
CA ILE A 241 30.17 14.93 7.40
C ILE A 241 30.77 16.09 6.55
N HIS A 242 29.92 16.78 5.80
CA HIS A 242 30.31 17.85 4.88
C HIS A 242 30.15 19.26 5.45
N GLY A 243 29.77 19.41 6.71
CA GLY A 243 29.57 20.70 7.37
C GLY A 243 28.41 21.51 6.77
N VAL A 244 27.41 20.85 6.18
CA VAL A 244 26.22 21.50 5.64
C VAL A 244 25.18 21.64 6.73
N ASN A 245 24.66 22.85 6.94
CA ASN A 245 23.57 23.09 7.88
C ASN A 245 22.28 22.45 7.40
N PHE A 246 21.56 21.76 8.29
CA PHE A 246 20.28 21.13 8.04
C PHE A 246 19.20 21.52 9.08
N GLU A 247 19.49 22.47 9.95
CA GLU A 247 18.56 22.91 11.02
C GLU A 247 17.28 23.47 10.45
N ASP A 248 17.37 24.32 9.40
CA ASP A 248 16.18 24.86 8.72
C ASP A 248 15.28 23.76 8.15
N PHE A 249 15.86 22.68 7.61
CA PHE A 249 15.11 21.54 7.13
C PHE A 249 14.36 20.83 8.30
N LEU A 250 15.02 20.65 9.43
CA LEU A 250 14.39 20.02 10.59
C LEU A 250 13.29 20.90 11.16
N GLU A 251 13.51 22.21 11.28
CA GLU A 251 12.50 23.16 11.74
C GLU A 251 11.26 23.17 10.84
N GLU A 252 11.44 23.23 9.52
CA GLU A 252 10.34 23.21 8.56
C GLU A 252 9.58 21.88 8.60
N SER A 253 10.31 20.76 8.70
CA SER A 253 9.71 19.43 8.84
C SER A 253 8.85 19.35 10.12
N TYR A 254 9.32 19.91 11.22
CA TYR A 254 8.60 19.96 12.49
C TYR A 254 7.38 20.88 12.41
N ARG A 255 7.52 22.06 11.81
CA ARG A 255 6.42 23.04 11.63
C ARG A 255 5.31 22.51 10.73
N SER A 256 5.64 21.71 9.73
CA SER A 256 4.68 21.17 8.78
C SER A 256 3.59 20.31 9.42
N LYS A 257 3.84 19.77 10.64
CA LYS A 257 2.96 18.84 11.39
C LYS A 257 2.47 17.64 10.57
N LYS A 258 3.00 17.43 9.35
CA LYS A 258 2.56 16.33 8.46
C LYS A 258 2.92 14.96 9.02
N MET A 259 3.93 14.89 9.90
CA MET A 259 4.30 13.63 10.57
C MET A 259 3.23 13.10 11.53
N GLY A 260 2.39 13.96 12.11
CA GLY A 260 1.30 13.54 13.01
C GLY A 260 0.02 13.08 12.31
N GLN A 261 -0.07 13.22 10.98
CA GLN A 261 -1.25 12.82 10.20
C GLN A 261 -1.10 11.44 9.53
N MET A 262 0.04 10.78 9.75
CA MET A 262 0.37 9.46 9.16
C MET A 262 0.29 8.33 10.19
N ALA A 263 -0.22 8.63 11.39
CA ALA A 263 -0.40 7.64 12.46
C ALA A 263 -1.86 7.18 12.54
#